data_1c808cc53045eaeffd3d02aa2d1054f3
#
_entry.id   1c808cc53045eaeffd3d02aa2d1054f3
#
_cell.length_a   1.000
_cell.length_b   1.000
_cell.length_c   1.000
_cell.angle_alpha   90.00
_cell.angle_beta   90.00
_cell.angle_gamma   90.00
#
_symmetry.space_group_name_H-M   'P 1'
#
loop_
_entity.id
_entity.type
_entity.pdbx_description
1 polymer ?
#
loop_
_entity_poly.entity_id
_entity_poly.type
_entity_poly.pdbx_seq_one_letter_code
_entity_poly.pdbx_strand_id
1 'polypeptide(L)'
;DNYEDLMKACPESKRSAVLAQLEEKLDQWSAGADGLMLHYDRDRYLFVFEERSYSDYAQHRFAVLDTVREVAAGGVAATLSIGVGRDADSFDALFKNASLALEMALSRGGDQAVVKDRLNFQFYGGRAKSTEKRTKVKSRVMANALGELMDDARQVYVMGHSYADMDALGAAAGVCAIVRKRGKKCRIVIDTE
;
A
#
# COMPACT_ATOMS: atom_id res chain seq x y z
N ASP A 1 -7.82 7.42 -5.75
CA ASP A 1 -6.83 8.05 -4.88
C ASP A 1 -6.95 9.58 -4.91
N ASN A 2 -6.82 10.20 -6.08
CA ASN A 2 -6.94 11.66 -6.25
C ASN A 2 -8.35 12.12 -6.69
N TYR A 3 -9.39 11.44 -6.26
CA TYR A 3 -10.78 11.64 -6.69
C TYR A 3 -11.24 13.10 -6.59
N GLU A 4 -10.96 13.77 -5.47
CA GLU A 4 -11.39 15.16 -5.29
C GLU A 4 -10.73 16.13 -6.26
N ASP A 5 -9.45 15.94 -6.54
CA ASP A 5 -8.71 16.80 -7.48
C ASP A 5 -9.19 16.57 -8.90
N LEU A 6 -9.45 15.31 -9.27
CA LEU A 6 -10.04 14.95 -10.56
C LEU A 6 -11.44 15.58 -10.73
N MET A 7 -12.28 15.47 -9.70
CA MET A 7 -13.65 16.03 -9.76
C MET A 7 -13.68 17.57 -9.74
N LYS A 8 -12.73 18.22 -9.07
CA LYS A 8 -12.57 19.69 -9.12
C LYS A 8 -12.13 20.16 -10.50
N ALA A 9 -11.23 19.41 -11.16
CA ALA A 9 -10.73 19.73 -12.49
C ALA A 9 -11.76 19.39 -13.59
N CYS A 10 -12.73 18.52 -13.31
CA CYS A 10 -13.73 18.05 -14.28
C CYS A 10 -14.96 18.98 -14.31
N PRO A 11 -15.37 19.49 -15.49
CA PRO A 11 -16.64 20.18 -15.63
C PRO A 11 -17.81 19.30 -15.17
N GLU A 12 -18.78 19.89 -14.47
CA GLU A 12 -19.91 19.16 -13.85
C GLU A 12 -20.65 18.27 -14.85
N SER A 13 -20.88 18.76 -16.07
CA SER A 13 -21.53 18.02 -17.14
C SER A 13 -20.78 16.78 -17.65
N LYS A 14 -19.47 16.64 -17.31
CA LYS A 14 -18.63 15.52 -17.73
C LYS A 14 -18.28 14.56 -16.60
N ARG A 15 -18.63 14.87 -15.36
CA ARG A 15 -18.27 14.05 -14.19
C ARG A 15 -18.77 12.62 -14.27
N SER A 16 -20.06 12.45 -14.64
CA SER A 16 -20.65 11.11 -14.79
C SER A 16 -19.95 10.29 -15.89
N ALA A 17 -19.56 10.91 -16.99
CA ALA A 17 -18.83 10.22 -18.05
C ALA A 17 -17.43 9.79 -17.62
N VAL A 18 -16.73 10.62 -16.85
CA VAL A 18 -15.39 10.30 -16.30
C VAL A 18 -15.49 9.15 -15.30
N LEU A 19 -16.50 9.16 -14.42
CA LEU A 19 -16.73 8.08 -13.47
C LEU A 19 -17.09 6.77 -14.18
N ALA A 20 -17.95 6.81 -15.19
CA ALA A 20 -18.29 5.63 -15.98
C ALA A 20 -17.06 5.03 -16.68
N GLN A 21 -16.15 5.85 -17.19
CA GLN A 21 -14.89 5.36 -17.77
C GLN A 21 -14.00 4.70 -16.73
N LEU A 22 -13.93 5.22 -15.50
CA LEU A 22 -13.17 4.60 -14.40
C LEU A 22 -13.77 3.25 -14.02
N GLU A 23 -15.10 3.19 -13.86
CA GLU A 23 -15.81 1.95 -13.57
C GLU A 23 -15.59 0.90 -14.67
N GLU A 24 -15.69 1.28 -15.93
CA GLU A 24 -15.40 0.38 -17.06
C GLU A 24 -13.99 -0.20 -17.01
N LYS A 25 -12.96 0.61 -16.69
CA LYS A 25 -11.58 0.13 -16.54
C LYS A 25 -11.42 -0.85 -15.38
N LEU A 26 -12.10 -0.60 -14.26
CA LEU A 26 -12.07 -1.49 -13.09
C LEU A 26 -12.82 -2.80 -13.38
N ASP A 27 -13.98 -2.73 -14.04
CA ASP A 27 -14.77 -3.90 -14.43
C ASP A 27 -14.00 -4.78 -15.42
N GLN A 28 -13.38 -4.19 -16.44
CA GLN A 28 -12.54 -4.92 -17.40
C GLN A 28 -11.37 -5.62 -16.70
N TRP A 29 -10.73 -4.97 -15.73
CA TRP A 29 -9.63 -5.55 -14.97
C TRP A 29 -10.09 -6.69 -14.06
N SER A 30 -11.23 -6.54 -13.38
CA SER A 30 -11.75 -7.55 -12.46
C SER A 30 -12.39 -8.74 -13.18
N ALA A 31 -12.86 -8.57 -14.40
CA ALA A 31 -13.50 -9.62 -15.20
C ALA A 31 -12.58 -10.82 -15.51
N GLY A 32 -11.26 -10.64 -15.41
CA GLY A 32 -10.26 -11.70 -15.59
C GLY A 32 -10.14 -12.67 -14.40
N ALA A 33 -10.82 -12.42 -13.29
CA ALA A 33 -10.77 -13.25 -12.09
C ALA A 33 -12.15 -13.70 -11.65
N ASP A 34 -12.22 -14.92 -11.10
CA ASP A 34 -13.40 -15.37 -10.37
C ASP A 34 -13.45 -14.60 -9.04
N GLY A 35 -14.26 -13.54 -9.01
CA GLY A 35 -14.32 -12.65 -7.85
C GLY A 35 -15.55 -11.76 -7.86
N LEU A 36 -15.70 -11.01 -6.79
CA LEU A 36 -16.76 -10.04 -6.60
C LEU A 36 -16.18 -8.67 -6.33
N MET A 37 -16.51 -7.70 -7.20
CA MET A 37 -16.19 -6.29 -6.97
C MET A 37 -17.43 -5.56 -6.44
N LEU A 38 -17.24 -4.81 -5.36
CA LEU A 38 -18.27 -3.99 -4.73
C LEU A 38 -17.80 -2.54 -4.66
N HIS A 39 -18.59 -1.64 -5.21
CA HIS A 39 -18.44 -0.20 -4.98
C HIS A 39 -19.21 0.15 -3.70
N TYR A 40 -18.51 0.46 -2.61
CA TYR A 40 -19.14 0.64 -1.30
C TYR A 40 -19.07 2.08 -0.77
N ASP A 41 -18.24 2.92 -1.37
CA ASP A 41 -18.16 4.34 -1.06
C ASP A 41 -17.78 5.11 -2.33
N ARG A 42 -17.93 6.42 -2.32
CA ARG A 42 -17.79 7.34 -3.45
C ARG A 42 -16.51 7.12 -4.30
N ASP A 43 -15.41 6.74 -3.67
CA ASP A 43 -14.11 6.52 -4.30
C ASP A 43 -13.45 5.21 -3.86
N ARG A 44 -14.24 4.27 -3.29
CA ARG A 44 -13.74 3.03 -2.72
C ARG A 44 -14.44 1.81 -3.26
N TYR A 45 -13.62 0.84 -3.61
CA TYR A 45 -14.05 -0.46 -4.11
C TYR A 45 -13.46 -1.55 -3.24
N LEU A 46 -14.21 -2.61 -3.03
CA LEU A 46 -13.74 -3.85 -2.43
C LEU A 46 -13.80 -4.93 -3.51
N PHE A 47 -12.67 -5.59 -3.76
CA PHE A 47 -12.57 -6.70 -4.68
C PHE A 47 -12.12 -7.95 -3.94
N VAL A 48 -12.98 -8.97 -3.91
CA VAL A 48 -12.69 -10.29 -3.34
C VAL A 48 -12.54 -11.26 -4.49
N PHE A 49 -11.40 -11.95 -4.57
CA PHE A 49 -11.10 -12.88 -5.66
C PHE A 49 -10.28 -14.08 -5.14
N GLU A 50 -10.26 -15.14 -5.92
CA GLU A 50 -9.55 -16.35 -5.54
C GLU A 50 -8.02 -16.19 -5.68
N GLU A 51 -7.28 -16.82 -4.78
CA GLU A 51 -5.81 -16.78 -4.73
C GLU A 51 -5.15 -17.15 -6.08
N ARG A 52 -5.76 -18.06 -6.84
CA ARG A 52 -5.24 -18.47 -8.16
C ARG A 52 -5.09 -17.30 -9.15
N SER A 53 -5.93 -16.27 -9.03
CA SER A 53 -5.89 -15.07 -9.90
C SER A 53 -4.82 -14.07 -9.48
N TYR A 54 -4.31 -14.16 -8.24
CA TYR A 54 -3.31 -13.23 -7.73
C TYR A 54 -2.01 -13.25 -8.55
N SER A 55 -1.56 -14.44 -8.96
CA SER A 55 -0.29 -14.58 -9.69
C SER A 55 -0.30 -13.80 -11.00
N ASP A 56 -1.42 -13.78 -11.70
CA ASP A 56 -1.60 -13.02 -12.95
C ASP A 56 -1.53 -11.52 -12.70
N TYR A 57 -2.24 -11.01 -11.70
CA TYR A 57 -2.18 -9.60 -11.31
C TYR A 57 -0.77 -9.14 -10.90
N ALA A 58 -0.06 -9.97 -10.14
CA ALA A 58 1.30 -9.68 -9.71
C ALA A 58 2.30 -9.72 -10.88
N GLN A 59 2.17 -10.69 -11.80
CA GLN A 59 3.00 -10.80 -12.99
C GLN A 59 2.85 -9.60 -13.92
N HIS A 60 1.61 -9.14 -14.12
CA HIS A 60 1.30 -7.94 -14.89
C HIS A 60 1.45 -6.64 -14.07
N ARG A 61 2.04 -6.73 -12.85
CA ARG A 61 2.36 -5.61 -11.97
C ARG A 61 1.17 -4.68 -11.71
N PHE A 62 -0.05 -5.23 -11.62
CA PHE A 62 -1.29 -4.47 -11.46
C PHE A 62 -1.46 -3.42 -12.57
N ALA A 63 -1.48 -3.87 -13.81
CA ALA A 63 -1.57 -3.02 -15.02
C ALA A 63 -2.76 -2.04 -15.00
N VAL A 64 -3.80 -2.30 -14.21
CA VAL A 64 -4.92 -1.37 -13.99
C VAL A 64 -4.47 0.01 -13.52
N LEU A 65 -3.34 0.11 -12.82
CA LEU A 65 -2.77 1.39 -12.40
C LEU A 65 -2.46 2.29 -13.62
N ASP A 66 -1.92 1.69 -14.69
CA ASP A 66 -1.60 2.42 -15.91
C ASP A 66 -2.87 2.74 -16.72
N THR A 67 -3.82 1.79 -16.83
CA THR A 67 -5.05 2.00 -17.58
C THR A 67 -5.97 3.06 -16.95
N VAL A 68 -6.00 3.14 -15.61
CA VAL A 68 -6.75 4.19 -14.89
C VAL A 68 -6.15 5.58 -15.16
N ARG A 69 -4.84 5.71 -15.32
CA ARG A 69 -4.18 6.99 -15.64
C ARG A 69 -4.54 7.53 -17.04
N GLU A 70 -5.05 6.69 -17.94
CA GLU A 70 -5.56 7.13 -19.25
C GLU A 70 -6.82 7.99 -19.11
N VAL A 71 -7.56 7.82 -18.00
CA VAL A 71 -8.73 8.63 -17.72
C VAL A 71 -8.28 9.95 -17.10
N ALA A 72 -8.55 11.05 -17.77
CA ALA A 72 -8.13 12.38 -17.34
C ALA A 72 -9.24 13.43 -17.56
N ALA A 73 -9.27 14.42 -16.68
CA ALA A 73 -10.16 15.57 -16.82
C ALA A 73 -9.43 16.86 -16.41
N GLY A 74 -9.58 17.93 -17.19
CA GLY A 74 -8.96 19.22 -16.90
C GLY A 74 -7.43 19.18 -16.76
N GLY A 75 -6.75 18.24 -17.41
CA GLY A 75 -5.30 18.04 -17.30
C GLY A 75 -4.87 17.23 -16.07
N VAL A 76 -5.81 16.75 -15.23
CA VAL A 76 -5.56 15.87 -14.09
C VAL A 76 -5.87 14.43 -14.50
N ALA A 77 -4.88 13.55 -14.47
CA ALA A 77 -5.07 12.12 -14.69
C ALA A 77 -5.59 11.45 -13.40
N ALA A 78 -6.49 10.48 -13.56
CA ALA A 78 -6.93 9.65 -12.44
C ALA A 78 -5.78 8.79 -11.90
N THR A 79 -5.76 8.57 -10.60
CA THR A 79 -4.81 7.67 -9.95
C THR A 79 -5.55 6.65 -9.08
N LEU A 80 -5.00 5.45 -9.00
CA LEU A 80 -5.56 4.35 -8.22
C LEU A 80 -4.53 3.89 -7.19
N SER A 81 -4.98 3.65 -5.95
CA SER A 81 -4.19 2.97 -4.93
C SER A 81 -4.86 1.66 -4.56
N ILE A 82 -4.10 0.58 -4.52
CA ILE A 82 -4.60 -0.76 -4.25
C ILE A 82 -3.92 -1.33 -3.02
N GLY A 83 -4.70 -1.84 -2.08
CA GLY A 83 -4.23 -2.66 -0.97
C GLY A 83 -4.72 -4.08 -1.13
N VAL A 84 -3.82 -5.05 -1.16
CA VAL A 84 -4.15 -6.47 -1.24
C VAL A 84 -3.75 -7.17 0.05
N GLY A 85 -4.71 -7.86 0.67
CA GLY A 85 -4.50 -8.74 1.80
C GLY A 85 -4.60 -10.20 1.36
N ARG A 86 -3.60 -11.00 1.71
CA ARG A 86 -3.58 -12.43 1.40
C ARG A 86 -2.93 -13.25 2.51
N ASP A 87 -2.99 -14.57 2.40
CA ASP A 87 -2.36 -15.51 3.33
C ASP A 87 -2.76 -15.27 4.79
N ALA A 88 -4.07 -15.23 5.06
CA ALA A 88 -4.62 -15.08 6.40
C ALA A 88 -5.77 -16.06 6.65
N ASP A 89 -6.01 -16.38 7.92
CA ASP A 89 -6.90 -17.46 8.33
C ASP A 89 -8.40 -17.10 8.31
N SER A 90 -8.75 -15.82 8.04
CA SER A 90 -10.12 -15.34 8.00
C SER A 90 -10.30 -14.15 7.07
N PHE A 91 -11.54 -13.92 6.62
CA PHE A 91 -11.88 -12.73 5.83
C PHE A 91 -11.61 -11.43 6.57
N ASP A 92 -11.85 -11.38 7.88
CA ASP A 92 -11.53 -10.21 8.71
C ASP A 92 -10.02 -9.91 8.70
N ALA A 93 -9.19 -10.93 8.83
CA ALA A 93 -7.74 -10.78 8.76
C ALA A 93 -7.26 -10.38 7.35
N LEU A 94 -7.86 -10.96 6.29
CA LEU A 94 -7.59 -10.54 4.90
C LEU A 94 -7.95 -9.07 4.68
N PHE A 95 -9.12 -8.64 5.16
CA PHE A 95 -9.56 -7.25 5.05
C PHE A 95 -8.66 -6.28 5.82
N LYS A 96 -8.22 -6.67 7.03
CA LYS A 96 -7.25 -5.89 7.81
C LYS A 96 -5.91 -5.76 7.09
N ASN A 97 -5.42 -6.87 6.51
CA ASN A 97 -4.19 -6.85 5.71
C ASN A 97 -4.33 -5.94 4.48
N ALA A 98 -5.45 -6.03 3.75
CA ALA A 98 -5.73 -5.17 2.60
C ALA A 98 -5.81 -3.69 2.99
N SER A 99 -6.50 -3.38 4.10
CA SER A 99 -6.61 -2.01 4.60
C SER A 99 -5.26 -1.43 4.99
N LEU A 100 -4.43 -2.20 5.71
CA LEU A 100 -3.07 -1.78 6.07
C LEU A 100 -2.19 -1.58 4.83
N ALA A 101 -2.30 -2.47 3.85
CA ALA A 101 -1.59 -2.35 2.58
C ALA A 101 -2.03 -1.09 1.81
N LEU A 102 -3.32 -0.78 1.78
CA LEU A 102 -3.85 0.44 1.16
C LEU A 102 -3.34 1.71 1.87
N GLU A 103 -3.37 1.73 3.20
CA GLU A 103 -2.80 2.83 3.98
C GLU A 103 -1.31 3.02 3.67
N MET A 104 -0.58 1.92 3.53
CA MET A 104 0.83 1.94 3.13
C MET A 104 1.00 2.54 1.73
N ALA A 105 0.17 2.15 0.75
CA ALA A 105 0.18 2.71 -0.61
C ALA A 105 -0.05 4.23 -0.58
N LEU A 106 -1.09 4.67 0.11
CA LEU A 106 -1.45 6.08 0.23
C LEU A 106 -0.36 6.90 0.97
N SER A 107 0.22 6.33 2.02
CA SER A 107 1.30 6.99 2.79
C SER A 107 2.57 7.22 1.98
N ARG A 108 2.80 6.43 0.94
CA ARG A 108 3.93 6.53 0.01
C ARG A 108 3.68 7.44 -1.18
N GLY A 109 2.50 8.10 -1.19
CA GLY A 109 2.12 9.06 -2.24
C GLY A 109 1.05 8.54 -3.18
N GLY A 110 0.51 7.35 -2.94
CA GLY A 110 -0.54 6.75 -3.76
C GLY A 110 -0.06 6.22 -5.10
N ASP A 111 -1.02 5.99 -6.01
CA ASP A 111 -0.77 5.58 -7.39
C ASP A 111 0.06 4.30 -7.51
N GLN A 112 -0.20 3.33 -6.64
CA GLN A 112 0.53 2.08 -6.53
C GLN A 112 -0.33 0.97 -5.92
N ALA A 113 0.07 -0.28 -6.13
CA ALA A 113 -0.46 -1.42 -5.41
C ALA A 113 0.54 -1.89 -4.34
N VAL A 114 0.02 -2.19 -3.16
CA VAL A 114 0.76 -2.80 -2.07
C VAL A 114 0.06 -4.09 -1.70
N VAL A 115 0.82 -5.15 -1.59
CA VAL A 115 0.33 -6.47 -1.18
C VAL A 115 0.92 -6.79 0.19
N LYS A 116 0.07 -7.14 1.14
CA LYS A 116 0.47 -7.68 2.43
C LYS A 116 0.08 -9.15 2.51
N ASP A 117 1.07 -10.00 2.61
CA ASP A 117 0.91 -11.37 3.07
C ASP A 117 1.22 -11.48 4.57
N ARG A 118 1.30 -12.69 5.09
CA ARG A 118 1.51 -12.95 6.51
C ARG A 118 2.75 -12.26 7.08
N LEU A 119 3.83 -12.16 6.30
CA LEU A 119 5.15 -11.72 6.80
C LEU A 119 5.71 -10.51 6.06
N ASN A 120 5.23 -10.21 4.85
CA ASN A 120 5.91 -9.28 3.95
C ASN A 120 4.96 -8.27 3.32
N PHE A 121 5.56 -7.14 2.90
CA PHE A 121 4.93 -6.20 1.99
C PHE A 121 5.64 -6.24 0.63
N GLN A 122 4.85 -6.30 -0.43
CA GLN A 122 5.32 -6.20 -1.80
C GLN A 122 4.73 -4.94 -2.44
N PHE A 123 5.52 -4.27 -3.28
CA PHE A 123 5.14 -2.98 -3.86
C PHE A 123 5.18 -3.05 -5.39
N TYR A 124 4.13 -2.55 -6.04
CA TYR A 124 3.98 -2.54 -7.48
C TYR A 124 3.55 -1.15 -7.95
N GLY A 125 4.11 -0.67 -9.07
CA GLY A 125 3.87 0.68 -9.57
C GLY A 125 4.62 1.71 -8.71
N GLY A 126 4.01 2.89 -8.56
CA GLY A 126 4.61 4.00 -7.82
C GLY A 126 5.61 4.75 -8.69
N ARG A 127 5.13 5.74 -9.45
CA ARG A 127 5.99 6.78 -9.99
C ARG A 127 6.23 7.77 -8.84
N ALA A 128 7.43 7.76 -8.27
CA ALA A 128 7.81 8.70 -7.22
C ALA A 128 7.61 10.14 -7.71
N LYS A 129 6.42 10.70 -7.46
CA LYS A 129 6.27 12.15 -7.42
C LYS A 129 6.84 12.57 -6.07
N SER A 130 8.04 13.15 -6.12
CA SER A 130 8.68 13.79 -5.00
C SER A 130 7.86 15.00 -4.54
N THR A 131 6.81 14.77 -3.79
CA THR A 131 6.18 15.80 -3.00
C THR A 131 6.06 15.24 -1.60
N GLU A 132 7.14 15.44 -0.84
CA GLU A 132 7.21 15.12 0.58
C GLU A 132 6.17 15.91 1.37
N LYS A 133 4.93 15.46 1.36
CA LYS A 133 4.06 15.78 2.48
C LYS A 133 4.37 14.75 3.57
N ARG A 134 5.37 15.07 4.39
CA ARG A 134 5.60 14.40 5.67
C ARG A 134 4.37 14.62 6.55
N THR A 135 3.36 13.80 6.41
CA THR A 135 2.19 13.86 7.29
C THR A 135 2.40 12.93 8.47
N LYS A 136 1.92 13.36 9.67
CA LYS A 136 1.88 12.53 10.90
C LYS A 136 1.20 11.17 10.65
N VAL A 137 0.33 11.09 9.64
CA VAL A 137 -0.35 9.86 9.19
C VAL A 137 0.65 8.86 8.63
N LYS A 138 1.58 9.28 7.77
CA LYS A 138 2.61 8.39 7.18
C LYS A 138 3.47 7.73 8.27
N SER A 139 3.92 8.51 9.24
CA SER A 139 4.72 7.97 10.35
C SER A 139 3.94 6.97 11.21
N ARG A 140 2.64 7.21 11.43
CA ARG A 140 1.78 6.31 12.21
C ARG A 140 1.53 4.99 11.47
N VAL A 141 1.23 5.04 10.16
CA VAL A 141 1.02 3.83 9.34
C VAL A 141 2.28 2.98 9.30
N MET A 142 3.44 3.61 9.06
CA MET A 142 4.73 2.90 9.06
C MET A 142 5.03 2.28 10.43
N ALA A 143 4.75 3.01 11.52
CA ALA A 143 4.96 2.51 12.88
C ALA A 143 4.06 1.31 13.21
N ASN A 144 2.79 1.33 12.77
CA ASN A 144 1.86 0.23 12.98
C ASN A 144 2.30 -1.02 12.18
N ALA A 145 2.63 -0.86 10.90
CA ALA A 145 3.11 -1.95 10.06
C ALA A 145 4.39 -2.59 10.62
N LEU A 146 5.34 -1.76 11.06
CA LEU A 146 6.56 -2.22 11.70
C LEU A 146 6.26 -2.94 13.02
N GLY A 147 5.28 -2.44 13.77
CA GLY A 147 4.81 -3.06 15.01
C GLY A 147 4.29 -4.48 14.79
N GLU A 148 3.44 -4.70 13.79
CA GLU A 148 2.92 -6.03 13.46
C GLU A 148 4.03 -6.99 13.04
N LEU A 149 4.96 -6.55 12.19
CA LEU A 149 6.12 -7.36 11.81
C LEU A 149 6.99 -7.76 13.02
N MET A 150 7.16 -6.85 13.98
CA MET A 150 7.86 -7.15 15.22
C MET A 150 7.11 -8.18 16.09
N ASP A 151 5.77 -8.09 16.13
CA ASP A 151 4.95 -8.99 16.95
C ASP A 151 4.94 -10.44 16.39
N ASP A 152 5.06 -10.59 15.06
CA ASP A 152 5.16 -11.90 14.41
C ASP A 152 6.60 -12.48 14.45
N ALA A 153 7.60 -11.66 14.66
CA ALA A 153 8.99 -12.08 14.66
C ALA A 153 9.38 -12.84 15.96
N ARG A 154 10.18 -13.89 15.83
CA ARG A 154 10.83 -14.55 16.97
C ARG A 154 11.98 -13.72 17.54
N GLN A 155 12.70 -13.04 16.66
CA GLN A 155 13.85 -12.22 16.98
C GLN A 155 14.00 -11.14 15.91
N VAL A 156 14.43 -9.95 16.33
CA VAL A 156 14.66 -8.80 15.45
C VAL A 156 16.15 -8.45 15.46
N TYR A 157 16.72 -8.28 14.29
CA TYR A 157 18.05 -7.75 14.09
C TYR A 157 17.94 -6.34 13.54
N VAL A 158 18.65 -5.40 14.14
CA VAL A 158 18.71 -4.00 13.71
C VAL A 158 20.10 -3.72 13.20
N MET A 159 20.20 -3.26 11.96
CA MET A 159 21.46 -2.93 11.29
C MET A 159 21.40 -1.50 10.76
N GLY A 160 22.47 -0.76 10.88
CA GLY A 160 22.69 0.52 10.21
C GLY A 160 23.39 0.34 8.86
N HIS A 161 23.87 1.45 8.30
CA HIS A 161 24.76 1.42 7.12
C HIS A 161 26.17 0.92 7.50
N SER A 162 26.98 0.56 6.49
CA SER A 162 28.28 -0.12 6.67
C SER A 162 29.28 0.64 7.53
N TYR A 163 29.21 1.95 7.63
CA TYR A 163 30.02 2.78 8.53
C TYR A 163 29.09 3.49 9.51
N ALA A 164 28.59 2.73 10.50
CA ALA A 164 27.58 3.23 11.44
C ALA A 164 28.14 4.40 12.28
N ASP A 165 27.54 5.58 12.10
CA ASP A 165 27.77 6.76 12.92
C ASP A 165 26.96 6.74 14.23
N MET A 166 27.14 7.74 15.07
CA MET A 166 26.42 7.85 16.34
C MET A 166 24.91 7.99 16.15
N ASP A 167 24.45 8.59 15.03
CA ASP A 167 23.03 8.72 14.72
C ASP A 167 22.42 7.37 14.37
N ALA A 168 23.12 6.54 13.57
CA ALA A 168 22.72 5.19 13.25
C ALA A 168 22.64 4.31 14.50
N LEU A 169 23.62 4.42 15.40
CA LEU A 169 23.64 3.68 16.67
C LEU A 169 22.51 4.12 17.60
N GLY A 170 22.27 5.42 17.72
CA GLY A 170 21.17 5.98 18.51
C GLY A 170 19.81 5.52 18.00
N ALA A 171 19.60 5.56 16.69
CA ALA A 171 18.37 5.06 16.04
C ALA A 171 18.20 3.54 16.28
N ALA A 172 19.25 2.74 16.12
CA ALA A 172 19.23 1.31 16.36
C ALA A 172 18.90 0.97 17.82
N ALA A 173 19.46 1.71 18.77
CA ALA A 173 19.16 1.56 20.20
C ALA A 173 17.68 1.88 20.49
N GLY A 174 17.14 2.95 19.90
CA GLY A 174 15.72 3.32 20.01
C GLY A 174 14.79 2.23 19.50
N VAL A 175 15.05 1.71 18.28
CA VAL A 175 14.28 0.60 17.72
C VAL A 175 14.37 -0.65 18.58
N CYS A 176 15.58 -0.99 19.07
CA CYS A 176 15.80 -2.15 19.92
C CYS A 176 15.03 -2.03 21.26
N ALA A 177 14.92 -0.82 21.81
CA ALA A 177 14.13 -0.56 23.02
C ALA A 177 12.63 -0.81 22.77
N ILE A 178 12.09 -0.38 21.63
CA ILE A 178 10.70 -0.64 21.23
C ILE A 178 10.43 -2.13 21.10
N VAL A 179 11.32 -2.87 20.40
CA VAL A 179 11.21 -4.33 20.20
C VAL A 179 11.19 -5.07 21.54
N ARG A 180 12.09 -4.69 22.48
CA ARG A 180 12.15 -5.28 23.83
C ARG A 180 10.89 -4.97 24.64
N LYS A 181 10.35 -3.75 24.52
CA LYS A 181 9.09 -3.38 25.18
C LYS A 181 7.91 -4.21 24.70
N ARG A 182 7.95 -4.72 23.45
CA ARG A 182 6.98 -5.68 22.89
C ARG A 182 7.27 -7.15 23.28
N GLY A 183 8.21 -7.39 24.18
CA GLY A 183 8.55 -8.74 24.65
C GLY A 183 9.37 -9.57 23.67
N LYS A 184 9.95 -8.95 22.63
CA LYS A 184 10.71 -9.65 21.60
C LYS A 184 12.22 -9.50 21.80
N LYS A 185 12.97 -10.52 21.37
CA LYS A 185 14.44 -10.47 21.40
C LYS A 185 14.94 -9.53 20.31
N CYS A 186 15.85 -8.62 20.67
CA CYS A 186 16.48 -7.69 19.73
C CYS A 186 18.00 -7.74 19.86
N ARG A 187 18.69 -7.72 18.72
CA ARG A 187 20.14 -7.56 18.62
C ARG A 187 20.48 -6.46 17.63
N ILE A 188 21.41 -5.61 17.99
CA ILE A 188 22.01 -4.62 17.08
C ILE A 188 23.23 -5.29 16.45
N VAL A 189 23.33 -5.24 15.14
CA VAL A 189 24.46 -5.73 14.37
C VAL A 189 25.21 -4.53 13.82
N ILE A 190 26.51 -4.47 14.08
CA ILE A 190 27.39 -3.38 13.70
C ILE A 190 28.55 -3.99 12.94
N ASP A 191 28.89 -3.40 11.80
CA ASP A 191 30.13 -3.68 11.09
C ASP A 191 31.27 -2.97 11.82
N THR A 192 32.32 -3.72 12.16
CA THR A 192 33.46 -3.22 12.95
C THR A 192 34.76 -3.15 12.14
N GLU A 193 34.70 -3.37 10.80
CA GLU A 193 35.87 -3.22 9.93
C GLU A 193 35.96 -1.86 9.25
#